data_653a417c45ac38fdf299dceca1944fc8
#
_entry.id   653a417c45ac38fdf299dceca1944fc8
#
_cell.length_a   1.000
_cell.length_b   1.000
_cell.length_c   1.000
_cell.angle_alpha   90.00
_cell.angle_beta   90.00
_cell.angle_gamma   90.00
#
_symmetry.space_group_name_H-M   'P 1'
#
loop_
_entity.id
_entity.type
_entity.pdbx_description
1 polymer ?
#
loop_
_entity_poly.entity_id
_entity_poly.type
_entity_poly.pdbx_seq_one_letter_code
_entity_poly.pdbx_strand_id
1 'polypeptide(L)'
;MLLSKQQVITCDDILLSLCDSVTDVLSTATGDKISYTPMIQKINNTTLRPDIGTFVLFTGTFSGMVVLNFPKETAMELYTCYMKLMGLSDSDLATNYTSEEVSNTLGELLNQMVGNFTAKVSTTLNGRIHQSQPKMLALPHQVEININMTLDHPEVSRITFFTNGGNVFYLELAMDHTEFKLARELTPAERPLTPEEIMAEAGLV
;
A
#
# COMPACT_ATOMS: atom_id res chain seq x y z
N MET A 1 12.27 6.65 37.70
CA MET A 1 11.60 7.50 36.69
C MET A 1 12.06 6.98 35.33
N LEU A 2 11.37 5.99 34.78
CA LEU A 2 11.65 5.40 33.46
C LEU A 2 11.09 6.38 32.43
N LEU A 3 11.98 7.02 31.67
CA LEU A 3 11.62 7.80 30.49
C LEU A 3 11.07 6.77 29.47
N SER A 4 9.76 6.78 29.26
CA SER A 4 9.16 6.07 28.15
C SER A 4 9.78 6.58 26.85
N LYS A 5 10.48 5.69 26.09
CA LYS A 5 10.92 6.03 24.74
C LYS A 5 9.67 6.35 23.92
N GLN A 6 9.48 7.60 23.56
CA GLN A 6 8.50 7.98 22.57
C GLN A 6 8.83 7.21 21.28
N GLN A 7 7.91 6.38 20.82
CA GLN A 7 8.07 5.67 19.57
C GLN A 7 7.92 6.68 18.43
N VAL A 8 8.98 6.84 17.66
CA VAL A 8 9.01 7.68 16.46
C VAL A 8 8.73 6.77 15.28
N ILE A 9 7.79 7.13 14.44
CA ILE A 9 7.48 6.45 13.17
C ILE A 9 8.14 7.26 12.06
N THR A 10 8.92 6.58 11.24
CA THR A 10 9.71 7.17 10.14
C THR A 10 9.05 6.93 8.79
N CYS A 11 9.58 7.57 7.73
CA CYS A 11 9.16 7.30 6.35
C CYS A 11 9.38 5.82 5.96
N ASP A 12 10.45 5.19 6.47
CA ASP A 12 10.70 3.77 6.21
C ASP A 12 9.65 2.87 6.89
N ASP A 13 9.16 3.20 8.09
CA ASP A 13 8.08 2.47 8.74
C ASP A 13 6.76 2.58 7.95
N ILE A 14 6.47 3.75 7.40
CA ILE A 14 5.31 3.96 6.51
C ILE A 14 5.46 3.13 5.24
N LEU A 15 6.65 3.12 4.62
CA LEU A 15 6.94 2.31 3.45
C LEU A 15 6.77 0.81 3.74
N LEU A 16 7.27 0.31 4.86
CA LEU A 16 7.12 -1.09 5.25
C LEU A 16 5.66 -1.46 5.51
N SER A 17 4.89 -0.58 6.15
CA SER A 17 3.43 -0.77 6.32
C SER A 17 2.69 -0.86 4.97
N LEU A 18 3.14 -0.09 3.96
CA LEU A 18 2.63 -0.20 2.60
C LEU A 18 3.04 -1.53 1.95
N CYS A 19 4.29 -1.96 2.10
CA CYS A 19 4.75 -3.26 1.60
C CYS A 19 3.97 -4.43 2.20
N ASP A 20 3.68 -4.39 3.49
CA ASP A 20 2.86 -5.40 4.16
C ASP A 20 1.43 -5.40 3.60
N SER A 21 0.85 -4.22 3.34
CA SER A 21 -0.49 -4.11 2.77
C SER A 21 -0.55 -4.65 1.34
N VAL A 22 0.47 -4.39 0.52
CA VAL A 22 0.60 -4.98 -0.83
C VAL A 22 0.71 -6.50 -0.75
N THR A 23 1.57 -7.01 0.12
CA THR A 23 1.78 -8.45 0.31
C THR A 23 0.50 -9.14 0.77
N ASP A 24 -0.16 -8.62 1.81
CA ASP A 24 -1.38 -9.20 2.38
C ASP A 24 -2.51 -9.26 1.34
N VAL A 25 -2.75 -8.14 0.67
CA VAL A 25 -3.87 -8.04 -0.29
C VAL A 25 -3.60 -8.90 -1.52
N LEU A 26 -2.43 -8.80 -2.14
CA LEU A 26 -2.14 -9.57 -3.33
C LEU A 26 -2.06 -11.07 -3.03
N SER A 27 -1.46 -11.49 -1.90
CA SER A 27 -1.41 -12.91 -1.55
C SER A 27 -2.80 -13.48 -1.31
N THR A 28 -3.68 -12.71 -0.66
CA THR A 28 -5.07 -13.12 -0.45
C THR A 28 -5.87 -13.18 -1.74
N ALA A 29 -5.72 -12.16 -2.58
CA ALA A 29 -6.47 -12.03 -3.82
C ALA A 29 -6.05 -13.04 -4.89
N THR A 30 -4.79 -13.44 -4.93
CA THR A 30 -4.28 -14.40 -5.93
C THR A 30 -4.25 -15.83 -5.43
N GLY A 31 -4.33 -16.05 -4.11
CA GLY A 31 -4.10 -17.35 -3.48
C GLY A 31 -2.62 -17.77 -3.49
N ASP A 32 -1.72 -16.92 -3.96
CA ASP A 32 -0.31 -17.19 -4.13
C ASP A 32 0.55 -16.29 -3.22
N LYS A 33 1.76 -16.74 -2.90
CA LYS A 33 2.67 -15.99 -2.05
C LYS A 33 3.29 -14.83 -2.82
N ILE A 34 3.07 -13.63 -2.32
CA ILE A 34 3.80 -12.42 -2.71
C ILE A 34 4.84 -12.10 -1.63
N SER A 35 6.01 -11.67 -2.04
CA SER A 35 7.09 -11.28 -1.13
C SER A 35 7.84 -10.06 -1.66
N TYR A 36 8.60 -9.39 -0.78
CA TYR A 36 9.44 -8.26 -1.18
C TYR A 36 10.84 -8.37 -0.60
N THR A 37 11.79 -7.65 -1.22
CA THR A 37 13.14 -7.55 -0.66
C THR A 37 13.17 -6.59 0.52
N PRO A 38 13.88 -6.92 1.62
CA PRO A 38 14.03 -5.99 2.74
C PRO A 38 14.92 -4.77 2.40
N MET A 39 15.55 -4.76 1.23
CA MET A 39 16.42 -3.68 0.79
C MET A 39 15.60 -2.49 0.27
N ILE A 40 15.61 -1.39 1.00
CA ILE A 40 15.05 -0.11 0.56
C ILE A 40 16.07 0.60 -0.32
N GLN A 41 15.69 0.88 -1.57
CA GLN A 41 16.49 1.67 -2.49
C GLN A 41 16.05 3.12 -2.42
N LYS A 42 16.93 4.04 -2.01
CA LYS A 42 16.67 5.47 -2.14
C LYS A 42 16.91 5.89 -3.59
N ILE A 43 15.93 6.57 -4.16
CA ILE A 43 15.93 7.03 -5.56
C ILE A 43 15.62 8.52 -5.62
N ASN A 44 15.91 9.17 -6.74
CA ASN A 44 15.74 10.62 -6.84
C ASN A 44 14.32 11.02 -7.26
N ASN A 45 13.67 10.21 -8.10
CA ASN A 45 12.37 10.50 -8.68
C ASN A 45 11.53 9.24 -8.80
N THR A 46 10.21 9.39 -8.73
CA THR A 46 9.29 8.33 -9.10
C THR A 46 9.11 8.28 -10.61
N THR A 47 8.95 7.08 -11.15
CA THR A 47 8.88 6.86 -12.60
C THR A 47 7.82 5.81 -12.93
N LEU A 48 6.89 6.15 -13.81
CA LEU A 48 6.05 5.13 -14.45
C LEU A 48 6.86 4.42 -15.54
N ARG A 49 6.89 3.11 -15.44
CA ARG A 49 7.67 2.23 -16.33
C ARG A 49 6.77 1.26 -17.07
N PRO A 50 7.22 0.76 -18.23
CA PRO A 50 6.55 -0.32 -18.93
C PRO A 50 6.43 -1.59 -18.04
N ASP A 51 5.40 -2.42 -18.23
CA ASP A 51 4.32 -2.26 -19.25
C ASP A 51 3.12 -1.50 -18.70
N ILE A 52 2.82 -1.63 -17.40
CA ILE A 52 1.74 -0.94 -16.72
C ILE A 52 2.30 -0.15 -15.55
N GLY A 53 2.19 1.18 -15.63
CA GLY A 53 2.50 2.09 -14.54
C GLY A 53 1.21 2.62 -13.91
N THR A 54 1.17 2.67 -12.58
CA THR A 54 0.04 3.22 -11.85
C THR A 54 0.50 4.09 -10.69
N PHE A 55 -0.30 5.10 -10.33
CA PHE A 55 -0.04 5.94 -9.18
C PHE A 55 -1.28 6.36 -8.42
N VAL A 56 -1.08 6.64 -7.14
CA VAL A 56 -2.08 7.16 -6.20
C VAL A 56 -1.45 8.27 -5.37
N LEU A 57 -2.18 9.35 -5.16
CA LEU A 57 -1.78 10.43 -4.26
C LEU A 57 -2.44 10.25 -2.89
N PHE A 58 -1.70 10.60 -1.85
CA PHE A 58 -2.19 10.70 -0.47
C PHE A 58 -2.11 12.14 0.01
N THR A 59 -3.11 12.53 0.80
CA THR A 59 -3.16 13.83 1.49
C THR A 59 -3.77 13.65 2.87
N GLY A 60 -3.46 14.57 3.78
CA GLY A 60 -3.98 14.54 5.14
C GLY A 60 -2.89 14.65 6.19
N THR A 61 -2.77 13.66 7.08
CA THR A 61 -1.72 13.63 8.12
C THR A 61 -0.31 13.71 7.51
N PHE A 62 -0.13 13.16 6.33
CA PHE A 62 1.03 13.39 5.46
C PHE A 62 0.60 13.44 4.01
N SER A 63 1.48 13.98 3.17
CA SER A 63 1.31 13.99 1.72
C SER A 63 2.33 13.08 1.07
N GLY A 64 1.90 12.35 0.05
CA GLY A 64 2.78 11.42 -0.66
C GLY A 64 2.15 10.86 -1.92
N MET A 65 2.96 10.12 -2.64
CA MET A 65 2.57 9.42 -3.87
C MET A 65 3.15 8.01 -3.88
N VAL A 66 2.30 7.04 -4.15
CA VAL A 66 2.72 5.67 -4.43
C VAL A 66 2.65 5.43 -5.93
N VAL A 67 3.71 4.83 -6.46
CA VAL A 67 3.80 4.35 -7.85
C VAL A 67 4.01 2.84 -7.80
N LEU A 68 3.27 2.11 -8.63
CA LEU A 68 3.47 0.69 -8.87
C LEU A 68 3.72 0.47 -10.37
N ASN A 69 4.73 -0.33 -10.67
CA ASN A 69 5.12 -0.67 -12.03
C ASN A 69 5.08 -2.20 -12.20
N PHE A 70 4.22 -2.65 -13.10
CA PHE A 70 4.02 -4.06 -13.41
C PHE A 70 4.51 -4.36 -14.83
N PRO A 71 5.58 -5.17 -15.00
CA PRO A 71 5.85 -5.81 -16.27
C PRO A 71 4.65 -6.65 -16.72
N LYS A 72 4.48 -6.84 -18.02
CA LYS A 72 3.32 -7.54 -18.59
C LYS A 72 3.15 -8.96 -18.03
N GLU A 73 4.27 -9.65 -17.78
CA GLU A 73 4.27 -11.00 -17.21
C GLU A 73 3.66 -11.01 -15.82
N THR A 74 4.06 -10.05 -14.97
CA THR A 74 3.51 -9.88 -13.62
C THR A 74 2.04 -9.48 -13.66
N ALA A 75 1.67 -8.54 -14.53
CA ALA A 75 0.29 -8.09 -14.68
C ALA A 75 -0.63 -9.24 -15.07
N MET A 76 -0.22 -10.06 -16.05
CA MET A 76 -0.98 -11.22 -16.51
C MET A 76 -1.03 -12.34 -15.46
N GLU A 77 0.05 -12.57 -14.70
CA GLU A 77 0.05 -13.53 -13.61
C GLU A 77 -0.96 -13.14 -12.52
N LEU A 78 -0.88 -11.91 -12.01
CA LEU A 78 -1.79 -11.41 -10.97
C LEU A 78 -3.25 -11.45 -11.43
N TYR A 79 -3.51 -11.01 -12.65
CA TYR A 79 -4.84 -11.07 -13.27
C TYR A 79 -5.35 -12.51 -13.36
N THR A 80 -4.55 -13.41 -13.92
CA THR A 80 -4.94 -14.81 -14.14
C THR A 80 -5.23 -15.52 -12.83
N CYS A 81 -4.36 -15.37 -11.83
CA CYS A 81 -4.54 -15.98 -10.51
C CYS A 81 -5.80 -15.45 -9.83
N TYR A 82 -6.00 -14.13 -9.83
CA TYR A 82 -7.19 -13.50 -9.25
C TYR A 82 -8.48 -13.99 -9.91
N MET A 83 -8.56 -13.98 -11.24
CA MET A 83 -9.78 -14.37 -11.96
C MET A 83 -10.07 -15.86 -11.83
N LYS A 84 -9.05 -16.71 -11.78
CA LYS A 84 -9.20 -18.16 -11.49
C LYS A 84 -9.74 -18.40 -10.09
N LEU A 85 -9.25 -17.67 -9.09
CA LEU A 85 -9.76 -17.74 -7.73
C LEU A 85 -11.23 -17.31 -7.65
N MET A 86 -11.65 -16.38 -8.51
CA MET A 86 -13.03 -15.95 -8.66
C MET A 86 -13.89 -16.95 -9.47
N GLY A 87 -13.31 -18.04 -9.99
CA GLY A 87 -14.02 -19.12 -10.65
C GLY A 87 -14.12 -19.00 -12.17
N LEU A 88 -13.36 -18.09 -12.82
CA LEU A 88 -13.33 -18.02 -14.29
C LEU A 88 -12.54 -19.20 -14.87
N SER A 89 -13.02 -19.69 -16.01
CA SER A 89 -12.31 -20.73 -16.77
C SER A 89 -11.20 -20.13 -17.65
N ASP A 90 -10.20 -20.94 -18.01
CA ASP A 90 -9.08 -20.49 -18.85
C ASP A 90 -9.53 -19.91 -20.21
N SER A 91 -10.68 -20.38 -20.74
CA SER A 91 -11.22 -19.87 -21.99
C SER A 91 -11.79 -18.46 -21.90
N ASP A 92 -12.13 -18.00 -20.69
CA ASP A 92 -12.79 -16.71 -20.45
C ASP A 92 -11.80 -15.62 -20.02
N LEU A 93 -10.51 -16.00 -19.87
CA LEU A 93 -9.47 -15.08 -19.45
C LEU A 93 -8.97 -14.21 -20.61
N ALA A 94 -8.72 -12.94 -20.32
CA ALA A 94 -8.03 -12.06 -21.26
C ALA A 94 -6.61 -12.55 -21.51
N THR A 95 -6.17 -12.46 -22.76
CA THR A 95 -4.84 -12.90 -23.21
C THR A 95 -3.86 -11.76 -23.43
N ASN A 96 -4.34 -10.51 -23.32
CA ASN A 96 -3.54 -9.31 -23.55
C ASN A 96 -3.56 -8.41 -22.31
N TYR A 97 -2.36 -8.05 -21.84
CA TYR A 97 -2.20 -7.17 -20.66
C TYR A 97 -2.78 -5.76 -20.84
N THR A 98 -3.01 -5.33 -22.10
CA THR A 98 -3.63 -4.02 -22.41
C THR A 98 -5.15 -4.09 -22.47
N SER A 99 -5.76 -5.24 -22.20
CA SER A 99 -7.22 -5.36 -22.21
C SER A 99 -7.87 -4.59 -21.03
N GLU A 100 -9.12 -4.23 -21.21
CA GLU A 100 -9.89 -3.51 -20.20
C GLU A 100 -10.06 -4.36 -18.93
N GLU A 101 -10.25 -5.66 -19.09
CA GLU A 101 -10.42 -6.61 -17.98
C GLU A 101 -9.17 -6.65 -17.09
N VAL A 102 -7.98 -6.71 -17.68
CA VAL A 102 -6.71 -6.69 -16.93
C VAL A 102 -6.54 -5.35 -16.22
N SER A 103 -6.82 -4.26 -16.91
CA SER A 103 -6.73 -2.91 -16.34
C SER A 103 -7.69 -2.72 -15.16
N ASN A 104 -8.94 -3.15 -15.30
CA ASN A 104 -9.95 -3.04 -14.24
C ASN A 104 -9.58 -3.92 -13.03
N THR A 105 -9.10 -5.13 -13.27
CA THR A 105 -8.68 -6.04 -12.19
C THR A 105 -7.49 -5.47 -11.40
N LEU A 106 -6.45 -5.01 -12.09
CA LEU A 106 -5.31 -4.39 -11.42
C LEU A 106 -5.70 -3.09 -10.69
N GLY A 107 -6.63 -2.31 -11.25
CA GLY A 107 -7.18 -1.13 -10.60
C GLY A 107 -7.92 -1.46 -9.31
N GLU A 108 -8.70 -2.54 -9.30
CA GLU A 108 -9.39 -3.02 -8.10
C GLU A 108 -8.41 -3.50 -7.03
N LEU A 109 -7.42 -4.32 -7.43
CA LEU A 109 -6.37 -4.78 -6.52
C LEU A 109 -5.60 -3.59 -5.91
N LEU A 110 -5.29 -2.57 -6.71
CA LEU A 110 -4.63 -1.36 -6.24
C LEU A 110 -5.50 -0.61 -5.23
N ASN A 111 -6.79 -0.44 -5.49
CA ASN A 111 -7.71 0.18 -4.53
C ASN A 111 -7.74 -0.56 -3.20
N GLN A 112 -7.74 -1.89 -3.22
CA GLN A 112 -7.71 -2.72 -2.02
C GLN A 112 -6.38 -2.57 -1.25
N MET A 113 -5.24 -2.60 -1.96
CA MET A 113 -3.92 -2.40 -1.35
C MET A 113 -3.82 -1.05 -0.65
N VAL A 114 -4.20 0.01 -1.36
CA VAL A 114 -4.13 1.38 -0.83
C VAL A 114 -5.15 1.59 0.29
N GLY A 115 -6.34 1.02 0.18
CA GLY A 115 -7.36 1.05 1.24
C GLY A 115 -6.88 0.36 2.52
N ASN A 116 -6.27 -0.82 2.39
CA ASN A 116 -5.68 -1.54 3.53
C ASN A 116 -4.55 -0.72 4.18
N PHE A 117 -3.65 -0.16 3.38
CA PHE A 117 -2.57 0.70 3.85
C PHE A 117 -3.10 1.94 4.60
N THR A 118 -4.03 2.69 4.00
CA THR A 118 -4.57 3.90 4.64
C THR A 118 -5.29 3.60 5.94
N ALA A 119 -6.00 2.48 6.03
CA ALA A 119 -6.63 2.05 7.28
C ALA A 119 -5.59 1.75 8.38
N LYS A 120 -4.53 0.99 8.05
CA LYS A 120 -3.44 0.68 8.99
C LYS A 120 -2.75 1.94 9.50
N VAL A 121 -2.31 2.80 8.57
CA VAL A 121 -1.55 4.01 8.92
C VAL A 121 -2.41 5.05 9.63
N SER A 122 -3.66 5.24 9.23
CA SER A 122 -4.59 6.14 9.94
C SER A 122 -4.79 5.73 11.40
N THR A 123 -4.87 4.43 11.66
CA THR A 123 -4.96 3.90 13.03
C THR A 123 -3.65 4.13 13.79
N THR A 124 -2.52 3.84 13.17
CA THR A 124 -1.20 3.95 13.80
C THR A 124 -0.84 5.41 14.13
N LEU A 125 -1.14 6.34 13.21
CA LEU A 125 -0.84 7.77 13.39
C LEU A 125 -1.96 8.54 14.09
N ASN A 126 -3.08 7.89 14.41
CA ASN A 126 -4.30 8.52 14.92
C ASN A 126 -4.69 9.75 14.08
N GLY A 127 -4.61 9.61 12.77
CA GLY A 127 -4.82 10.69 11.81
C GLY A 127 -5.67 10.26 10.61
N ARG A 128 -6.07 11.24 9.80
CA ARG A 128 -6.84 10.99 8.59
C ARG A 128 -5.95 11.08 7.36
N ILE A 129 -6.05 10.06 6.50
CA ILE A 129 -5.38 10.01 5.21
C ILE A 129 -6.46 9.84 4.15
N HIS A 130 -6.43 10.71 3.15
CA HIS A 130 -7.28 10.65 1.98
C HIS A 130 -6.45 10.21 0.79
N GLN A 131 -6.99 9.32 -0.02
CA GLN A 131 -6.37 8.86 -1.25
C GLN A 131 -7.12 9.38 -2.47
N SER A 132 -6.39 9.67 -3.54
CA SER A 132 -6.98 9.92 -4.85
C SER A 132 -7.46 8.61 -5.49
N GLN A 133 -8.25 8.70 -6.54
CA GLN A 133 -8.46 7.53 -7.38
C GLN A 133 -7.15 7.13 -8.08
N PRO A 134 -6.84 5.83 -8.14
CA PRO A 134 -5.70 5.33 -8.90
C PRO A 134 -5.75 5.78 -10.37
N LYS A 135 -4.59 6.13 -10.90
CA LYS A 135 -4.39 6.37 -12.32
C LYS A 135 -3.48 5.30 -12.87
N MET A 136 -3.91 4.68 -13.96
CA MET A 136 -3.19 3.58 -14.59
C MET A 136 -2.93 3.91 -16.05
N LEU A 137 -1.72 3.58 -16.52
CA LEU A 137 -1.25 3.83 -17.88
C LEU A 137 -0.55 2.58 -18.40
N ALA A 138 -0.98 2.09 -19.55
CA ALA A 138 -0.21 1.13 -20.32
C ALA A 138 0.84 1.89 -21.13
N LEU A 139 2.11 1.56 -20.92
CA LEU A 139 3.25 2.25 -21.53
C LEU A 139 3.98 1.31 -22.49
N PRO A 140 4.31 1.76 -23.71
CA PRO A 140 5.19 1.00 -24.58
C PRO A 140 6.61 0.95 -24.01
N HIS A 141 7.37 -0.10 -24.34
CA HIS A 141 8.71 -0.36 -23.80
C HIS A 141 9.71 0.80 -23.95
N GLN A 142 9.49 1.70 -24.90
CA GLN A 142 10.37 2.83 -25.18
C GLN A 142 10.03 4.08 -24.37
N VAL A 143 8.97 4.01 -23.53
CA VAL A 143 8.46 5.19 -22.81
C VAL A 143 8.58 4.98 -21.30
N GLU A 144 9.27 5.89 -20.64
CA GLU A 144 9.22 6.10 -19.19
C GLU A 144 8.71 7.51 -18.90
N ILE A 145 7.88 7.66 -17.87
CA ILE A 145 7.32 8.96 -17.48
C ILE A 145 7.74 9.26 -16.05
N ASN A 146 8.58 10.27 -15.87
CA ASN A 146 8.90 10.76 -14.54
C ASN A 146 7.71 11.53 -13.97
N ILE A 147 7.26 11.15 -12.79
CA ILE A 147 6.20 11.82 -12.06
C ILE A 147 6.79 12.31 -10.75
N ASN A 148 6.68 13.61 -10.52
CA ASN A 148 7.16 14.21 -9.28
C ASN A 148 6.00 14.91 -8.59
N MET A 149 5.90 14.69 -7.28
CA MET A 149 5.04 15.45 -6.40
C MET A 149 5.84 16.66 -5.86
N THR A 150 5.20 17.82 -5.78
CA THR A 150 5.81 18.99 -5.13
C THR A 150 5.75 18.77 -3.61
N LEU A 151 6.90 18.49 -3.03
CA LEU A 151 7.12 18.23 -1.61
C LEU A 151 8.24 19.16 -1.11
N ASP A 152 8.22 19.52 0.17
CA ASP A 152 9.24 20.42 0.75
C ASP A 152 10.59 19.70 0.94
N HIS A 153 10.56 18.49 1.48
CA HIS A 153 11.72 17.64 1.72
C HIS A 153 11.45 16.21 1.24
N PRO A 154 11.44 15.98 -0.10
CA PRO A 154 11.04 14.69 -0.65
C PRO A 154 12.01 13.58 -0.27
N GLU A 155 11.46 12.51 0.25
CA GLU A 155 12.13 11.24 0.40
C GLU A 155 11.48 10.22 -0.54
N VAL A 156 12.26 9.65 -1.45
CA VAL A 156 11.76 8.72 -2.47
C VAL A 156 12.47 7.39 -2.33
N SER A 157 11.68 6.35 -2.16
CA SER A 157 12.16 4.99 -1.93
C SER A 157 11.50 4.00 -2.87
N ARG A 158 12.24 2.95 -3.24
CA ARG A 158 11.77 1.83 -4.07
C ARG A 158 11.98 0.51 -3.37
N ILE A 159 11.00 -0.39 -3.51
CA ILE A 159 11.05 -1.79 -3.10
C ILE A 159 10.74 -2.67 -4.30
N THR A 160 11.43 -3.81 -4.39
CA THR A 160 11.17 -4.85 -5.38
C THR A 160 10.34 -5.96 -4.76
N PHE A 161 9.27 -6.32 -5.43
CA PHE A 161 8.37 -7.43 -5.09
C PHE A 161 8.56 -8.60 -6.03
N PHE A 162 8.19 -9.78 -5.55
CA PHE A 162 8.27 -11.05 -6.26
C PHE A 162 6.94 -11.79 -6.14
N THR A 163 6.47 -12.32 -7.25
CA THR A 163 5.34 -13.25 -7.27
C THR A 163 5.81 -14.68 -7.04
N ASN A 164 4.87 -15.59 -6.82
CA ASN A 164 5.16 -17.02 -6.69
C ASN A 164 5.71 -17.61 -8.00
N GLY A 165 5.32 -17.10 -9.17
CA GLY A 165 5.86 -17.44 -10.47
C GLY A 165 7.27 -16.92 -10.75
N GLY A 166 7.86 -16.15 -9.83
CA GLY A 166 9.20 -15.57 -9.98
C GLY A 166 9.22 -14.27 -10.79
N ASN A 167 8.07 -13.73 -11.15
CA ASN A 167 7.98 -12.42 -11.79
C ASN A 167 8.16 -11.30 -10.78
N VAL A 168 8.60 -10.13 -11.25
CA VAL A 168 8.90 -8.97 -10.39
C VAL A 168 7.98 -7.80 -10.69
N PHE A 169 7.77 -6.95 -9.66
CA PHE A 169 7.20 -5.62 -9.84
C PHE A 169 7.80 -4.65 -8.82
N TYR A 170 7.58 -3.37 -9.04
CA TYR A 170 8.25 -2.34 -8.26
C TYR A 170 7.22 -1.42 -7.62
N LEU A 171 7.46 -1.11 -6.35
CA LEU A 171 6.74 -0.10 -5.61
C LEU A 171 7.70 1.05 -5.33
N GLU A 172 7.25 2.27 -5.61
CA GLU A 172 7.96 3.50 -5.26
C GLU A 172 7.04 4.36 -4.38
N LEU A 173 7.59 4.90 -3.30
CA LEU A 173 6.91 5.84 -2.42
C LEU A 173 7.69 7.15 -2.40
N ALA A 174 7.02 8.25 -2.73
CA ALA A 174 7.51 9.60 -2.49
C ALA A 174 6.67 10.25 -1.40
N MET A 175 7.30 10.76 -0.35
CA MET A 175 6.64 11.52 0.71
C MET A 175 7.59 12.54 1.31
N ASP A 176 7.05 13.54 2.02
CA ASP A 176 7.90 14.45 2.78
C ASP A 176 8.62 13.70 3.90
N HIS A 177 9.89 14.05 4.10
CA HIS A 177 10.64 13.56 5.25
C HIS A 177 9.95 14.03 6.54
N THR A 178 9.34 13.11 7.24
CA THR A 178 8.53 13.41 8.43
C THR A 178 8.77 12.34 9.49
N GLU A 179 9.01 12.79 10.71
CA GLU A 179 9.01 11.94 11.89
C GLU A 179 7.68 12.13 12.63
N PHE A 180 6.92 11.06 12.75
CA PHE A 180 5.67 11.07 13.50
C PHE A 180 5.96 10.66 14.93
N LYS A 181 5.70 11.57 15.87
CA LYS A 181 5.75 11.26 17.30
C LYS A 181 4.37 10.79 17.73
N LEU A 182 4.24 9.55 18.16
CA LEU A 182 3.00 9.07 18.74
C LEU A 182 2.68 9.91 19.98
N ALA A 183 1.58 10.65 19.94
CA ALA A 183 1.20 11.58 21.00
C ALA A 183 0.78 10.85 22.31
N ARG A 184 0.52 9.53 22.23
CA ARG A 184 0.17 8.68 23.38
C ARG A 184 0.56 7.24 23.11
N GLU A 185 1.26 6.61 24.05
CA GLU A 185 1.07 5.18 24.28
C GLU A 185 -0.43 5.01 24.59
N LEU A 186 -1.12 4.18 23.83
CA LEU A 186 -2.42 3.68 24.26
C LEU A 186 -2.14 2.87 25.53
N THR A 187 -2.30 3.51 26.66
CA THR A 187 -2.32 2.76 27.94
C THR A 187 -3.44 1.74 27.84
N PRO A 188 -3.22 0.48 28.31
CA PRO A 188 -4.24 -0.56 28.29
C PRO A 188 -5.50 -0.25 29.11
N ALA A 189 -5.72 0.98 29.53
CA ALA A 189 -6.66 1.41 30.54
C ALA A 189 -7.90 2.14 30.03
N GLU A 190 -8.24 2.05 28.77
CA GLU A 190 -9.59 2.42 28.32
C GLU A 190 -10.26 1.25 27.60
N ARG A 191 -10.29 0.08 28.27
CA ARG A 191 -11.34 -0.88 27.93
C ARG A 191 -12.68 -0.24 28.33
N PRO A 192 -13.71 -0.32 27.47
CA PRO A 192 -15.04 0.12 27.90
C PRO A 192 -15.39 -0.62 29.20
N LEU A 193 -15.79 0.17 30.21
CA LEU A 193 -16.25 -0.36 31.49
C LEU A 193 -17.33 -1.41 31.23
N THR A 194 -17.26 -2.53 31.91
CA THR A 194 -18.33 -3.53 31.86
C THR A 194 -19.60 -2.92 32.47
N PRO A 195 -20.80 -3.38 32.12
CA PRO A 195 -22.05 -2.91 32.71
C PRO A 195 -22.03 -2.95 34.25
N GLU A 196 -21.34 -3.93 34.84
CA GLU A 196 -21.20 -4.10 36.31
C GLU A 196 -20.28 -3.02 36.91
N GLU A 197 -19.20 -2.65 36.23
CA GLU A 197 -18.31 -1.58 36.66
C GLU A 197 -19.00 -0.20 36.55
N ILE A 198 -19.82 0.02 35.52
CA ILE A 198 -20.63 1.26 35.39
C ILE A 198 -21.65 1.36 36.51
N MET A 199 -22.29 0.25 36.89
CA MET A 199 -23.28 0.23 37.98
C MET A 199 -22.61 0.45 39.32
N ALA A 200 -21.41 -0.05 39.54
CA ALA A 200 -20.64 0.15 40.77
C ALA A 200 -20.17 1.62 40.91
N GLU A 201 -19.69 2.26 39.82
CA GLU A 201 -19.36 3.70 39.85
C GLU A 201 -20.59 4.60 40.04
N ALA A 202 -21.74 4.17 39.52
CA ALA A 202 -23.00 4.92 39.73
C ALA A 202 -23.64 4.72 41.10
N GLY A 203 -23.04 3.89 41.99
CA GLY A 203 -23.55 3.65 43.30
C GLY A 203 -24.89 2.88 43.33
N LEU A 204 -25.16 2.08 42.31
CA LEU A 204 -26.42 1.34 42.11
C LEU A 204 -26.30 -0.13 42.51
N VAL A 205 -25.18 -0.53 43.14
CA VAL A 205 -24.98 -1.85 43.78
C VAL A 205 -24.38 -1.66 45.16
#